data_c454b0c673c7071e8c754711def9cb60
#
_entry.id   c454b0c673c7071e8c754711def9cb60
#
_cell.length_a   1.000
_cell.length_b   1.000
_cell.length_c   1.000
_cell.angle_alpha   90.00
_cell.angle_beta   90.00
_cell.angle_gamma   90.00
#
_symmetry.space_group_name_H-M   'P 1'
#
loop_
_entity.id
_entity.type
_entity.pdbx_description
1 polymer ?
#
loop_
_entity_poly.entity_id
_entity_poly.type
_entity_poly.pdbx_seq_one_letter_code
_entity_poly.pdbx_strand_id
1 'polypeptide(L)'
;MYDTVKGSDFIGDQDSIEYMCQEGPKAVFELEHMGLPFSRTEEGKIYQRAFGGQSKDYGKGGQAERTCAAADRTGHALLHTLYQANLKAGTNFLSEWFAVDLVKNGDNQVVGVIAFEIETGEPYFLKSKATVLATGGAGRIYQTTSNAMINTGDGTGMVLRAGFPVQDMEMWQFHPTGIYGHGTLVTEGCRGEGGYLVNKDGERFMERYAPNYKDLASRDVVARSMMLEILEGRGCGPDADHVYLKFCLLYTSPSPRDATL
;
A
#
# COMPACT_ATOMS: atom_id res chain seq x y z
N MET A 1 -5.08 17.81 0.71
CA MET A 1 -3.84 18.38 1.26
C MET A 1 -3.74 18.27 2.78
N TYR A 2 -4.65 18.86 3.56
CA TYR A 2 -4.56 18.83 5.04
C TYR A 2 -4.33 17.43 5.62
N ASP A 3 -5.14 16.45 5.24
CA ASP A 3 -5.00 15.07 5.75
C ASP A 3 -3.67 14.43 5.39
N THR A 4 -3.12 14.74 4.22
CA THR A 4 -1.82 14.20 3.77
C THR A 4 -0.67 14.83 4.56
N VAL A 5 -0.68 16.16 4.73
CA VAL A 5 0.33 16.88 5.54
C VAL A 5 0.30 16.39 6.99
N LYS A 6 -0.90 16.28 7.56
CA LYS A 6 -1.07 15.78 8.94
C LYS A 6 -0.69 14.30 9.06
N GLY A 7 -1.05 13.48 8.08
CA GLY A 7 -0.73 12.04 8.07
C GLY A 7 0.76 11.74 7.91
N SER A 8 1.53 12.68 7.36
CA SER A 8 2.99 12.63 7.32
C SER A 8 3.66 13.30 8.53
N ASP A 9 2.92 13.57 9.59
CA ASP A 9 3.40 14.28 10.79
C ASP A 9 4.12 15.62 10.47
N PHE A 10 3.69 16.29 9.39
CA PHE A 10 4.24 17.55 8.87
C PHE A 10 5.69 17.49 8.38
N ILE A 11 6.27 16.29 8.22
CA ILE A 11 7.63 16.10 7.71
C ILE A 11 7.70 15.90 6.19
N GLY A 12 6.55 15.63 5.55
CA GLY A 12 6.49 15.49 4.10
C GLY A 12 6.72 16.82 3.38
N ASP A 13 7.32 16.75 2.18
CA ASP A 13 7.48 17.91 1.30
C ASP A 13 6.11 18.45 0.88
N GLN A 14 5.81 19.68 1.35
CA GLN A 14 4.46 20.24 1.19
C GLN A 14 4.16 20.69 -0.23
N ASP A 15 5.15 21.09 -1.01
CA ASP A 15 4.98 21.47 -2.41
C ASP A 15 4.65 20.23 -3.25
N SER A 16 5.33 19.12 -2.99
CA SER A 16 5.03 17.82 -3.61
C SER A 16 3.64 17.31 -3.23
N ILE A 17 3.24 17.46 -1.97
CA ILE A 17 1.90 17.10 -1.48
C ILE A 17 0.82 17.95 -2.16
N GLU A 18 1.05 19.27 -2.28
CA GLU A 18 0.12 20.17 -2.96
C GLU A 18 -0.05 19.77 -4.42
N TYR A 19 1.05 19.57 -5.13
CA TYR A 19 1.03 19.11 -6.53
C TYR A 19 0.25 17.80 -6.68
N MET A 20 0.53 16.80 -5.86
CA MET A 20 -0.19 15.53 -5.87
C MET A 20 -1.69 15.71 -5.66
N CYS A 21 -2.09 16.56 -4.71
CA CYS A 21 -3.50 16.81 -4.42
C CYS A 21 -4.21 17.56 -5.55
N GLN A 22 -3.51 18.44 -6.27
CA GLN A 22 -4.06 19.18 -7.41
C GLN A 22 -4.19 18.30 -8.66
N GLU A 23 -3.21 17.42 -8.91
CA GLU A 23 -3.20 16.55 -10.08
C GLU A 23 -4.02 15.27 -9.91
N GLY A 24 -4.25 14.83 -8.67
CA GLY A 24 -4.99 13.61 -8.38
C GLY A 24 -6.35 13.47 -9.11
N PRO A 25 -7.23 14.49 -9.09
CA PRO A 25 -8.49 14.42 -9.84
C PRO A 25 -8.30 14.26 -11.34
N LYS A 26 -7.29 14.91 -11.93
CA LYS A 26 -6.99 14.80 -13.37
C LYS A 26 -6.52 13.39 -13.71
N ALA A 27 -5.65 12.81 -12.89
CA ALA A 27 -5.17 11.44 -13.06
C ALA A 27 -6.32 10.41 -13.02
N VAL A 28 -7.32 10.61 -12.15
CA VAL A 28 -8.51 9.74 -12.10
C VAL A 28 -9.29 9.81 -13.44
N PHE A 29 -9.54 10.99 -13.97
CA PHE A 29 -10.22 11.13 -15.26
C PHE A 29 -9.39 10.62 -16.42
N GLU A 30 -8.06 10.78 -16.39
CA GLU A 30 -7.17 10.20 -17.39
C GLU A 30 -7.27 8.67 -17.42
N LEU A 31 -7.25 8.02 -16.27
CA LEU A 31 -7.42 6.57 -16.14
C LEU A 31 -8.80 6.11 -16.63
N GLU A 32 -9.85 6.87 -16.33
CA GLU A 32 -11.19 6.62 -16.86
C GLU A 32 -11.22 6.69 -18.39
N HIS A 33 -10.61 7.71 -18.98
CA HIS A 33 -10.52 7.85 -20.43
C HIS A 33 -9.68 6.76 -21.09
N MET A 34 -8.70 6.18 -20.37
CA MET A 34 -7.98 4.99 -20.81
C MET A 34 -8.83 3.71 -20.74
N GLY A 35 -10.00 3.76 -20.11
CA GLY A 35 -10.96 2.65 -20.03
C GLY A 35 -11.04 1.98 -18.65
N LEU A 36 -10.52 2.58 -17.57
CA LEU A 36 -10.67 2.03 -16.24
C LEU A 36 -12.14 2.08 -15.79
N PRO A 37 -12.77 0.92 -15.50
CA PRO A 37 -14.19 0.84 -15.20
C PRO A 37 -14.47 1.15 -13.72
N PHE A 38 -14.32 2.41 -13.31
CA PHE A 38 -14.73 2.82 -11.97
C PHE A 38 -16.20 2.48 -11.69
N SER A 39 -16.50 2.03 -10.49
CA SER A 39 -17.87 1.89 -10.02
C SER A 39 -18.60 3.22 -10.05
N ARG A 40 -19.93 3.18 -10.26
CA ARG A 40 -20.75 4.39 -10.39
C ARG A 40 -21.79 4.46 -9.29
N THR A 41 -22.12 5.69 -8.91
CA THR A 41 -23.32 5.97 -8.12
C THR A 41 -24.58 5.88 -8.99
N GLU A 42 -25.75 5.92 -8.38
CA GLU A 42 -27.04 5.94 -9.11
C GLU A 42 -27.16 7.14 -10.06
N GLU A 43 -26.51 8.27 -9.72
CA GLU A 43 -26.45 9.47 -10.56
C GLU A 43 -25.36 9.41 -11.65
N GLY A 44 -24.67 8.28 -11.79
CA GLY A 44 -23.63 8.08 -12.80
C GLY A 44 -22.26 8.69 -12.48
N LYS A 45 -22.06 9.23 -11.27
CA LYS A 45 -20.75 9.75 -10.82
C LYS A 45 -19.82 8.62 -10.47
N ILE A 46 -18.50 8.85 -10.51
CA ILE A 46 -17.50 7.90 -10.00
C ILE A 46 -17.76 7.66 -8.54
N TYR A 47 -17.91 6.38 -8.17
CA TYR A 47 -18.09 5.99 -6.78
C TYR A 47 -16.83 6.26 -5.97
N GLN A 48 -17.02 6.92 -4.83
CA GLN A 48 -15.96 7.19 -3.87
C GLN A 48 -16.36 6.58 -2.52
N ARG A 49 -15.44 5.89 -1.89
CA ARG A 49 -15.66 5.26 -0.59
C ARG A 49 -14.82 5.90 0.50
N ALA A 50 -15.26 5.75 1.74
CA ALA A 50 -14.52 6.09 2.92
C ALA A 50 -13.23 5.26 3.03
N PHE A 51 -12.16 5.90 3.49
CA PHE A 51 -10.89 5.24 3.77
C PHE A 51 -10.20 5.89 4.98
N GLY A 52 -9.40 5.12 5.72
CA GLY A 52 -8.70 5.61 6.91
C GLY A 52 -7.87 6.87 6.64
N GLY A 53 -7.86 7.79 7.59
CA GLY A 53 -7.10 9.03 7.51
C GLY A 53 -7.72 10.14 6.63
N GLN A 54 -8.88 9.89 6.00
CA GLN A 54 -9.59 10.92 5.23
C GLN A 54 -10.64 11.61 6.10
N SER A 55 -10.52 12.93 6.26
CA SER A 55 -11.39 13.71 7.14
C SER A 55 -12.10 14.87 6.42
N LYS A 56 -13.25 15.30 6.98
CA LYS A 56 -13.94 16.53 6.62
C LYS A 56 -13.54 17.64 7.60
N ASP A 57 -13.69 18.89 7.17
CA ASP A 57 -13.53 20.08 8.01
C ASP A 57 -12.23 20.09 8.83
N TYR A 58 -11.10 19.77 8.19
CA TYR A 58 -9.79 19.74 8.82
C TYR A 58 -9.73 18.82 10.06
N GLY A 59 -10.33 17.64 9.95
CA GLY A 59 -10.36 16.65 11.02
C GLY A 59 -11.43 16.87 12.10
N LYS A 60 -12.29 17.87 11.95
CA LYS A 60 -13.38 18.20 12.89
C LYS A 60 -14.73 17.60 12.46
N GLY A 61 -14.91 17.37 11.16
CA GLY A 61 -16.11 16.79 10.60
C GLY A 61 -15.87 15.32 10.29
N GLY A 62 -16.66 14.39 10.45
CA GLY A 62 -16.54 12.95 10.21
C GLY A 62 -15.64 12.52 9.04
N GLN A 63 -15.72 11.28 8.66
CA GLN A 63 -14.90 10.69 7.61
C GLN A 63 -15.27 11.23 6.21
N ALA A 64 -14.28 11.51 5.38
CA ALA A 64 -14.48 11.88 3.98
C ALA A 64 -14.40 10.65 3.07
N GLU A 65 -15.13 10.70 1.96
CA GLU A 65 -15.14 9.68 0.93
C GLU A 65 -14.46 10.24 -0.32
N ARG A 66 -13.17 9.96 -0.48
CA ARG A 66 -12.36 10.45 -1.61
C ARG A 66 -11.72 9.33 -2.43
N THR A 67 -11.79 8.09 -1.98
CA THR A 67 -11.14 6.97 -2.65
C THR A 67 -12.00 6.44 -3.79
N CYS A 68 -11.63 6.77 -5.04
CA CYS A 68 -12.25 6.21 -6.23
C CYS A 68 -11.99 4.70 -6.31
N ALA A 69 -13.02 3.93 -6.59
CA ALA A 69 -12.92 2.47 -6.55
C ALA A 69 -13.61 1.81 -7.76
N ALA A 70 -13.05 0.66 -8.17
CA ALA A 70 -13.67 -0.29 -9.07
C ALA A 70 -14.00 -1.56 -8.26
N ALA A 71 -15.11 -1.55 -7.53
CA ALA A 71 -15.52 -2.57 -6.55
C ALA A 71 -14.37 -2.90 -5.58
N ASP A 72 -14.05 -4.17 -5.38
CA ASP A 72 -12.94 -4.67 -4.55
C ASP A 72 -11.67 -5.00 -5.36
N ARG A 73 -11.64 -4.63 -6.64
CA ARG A 73 -10.58 -4.97 -7.60
C ARG A 73 -9.97 -3.76 -8.30
N THR A 74 -9.89 -2.61 -7.64
CA THR A 74 -9.39 -1.37 -8.23
C THR A 74 -7.96 -1.53 -8.77
N GLY A 75 -7.05 -2.16 -8.03
CA GLY A 75 -5.67 -2.40 -8.47
C GLY A 75 -5.59 -3.31 -9.69
N HIS A 76 -6.39 -4.39 -9.73
CA HIS A 76 -6.48 -5.28 -10.88
C HIS A 76 -6.99 -4.52 -12.14
N ALA A 77 -8.05 -3.75 -12.01
CA ALA A 77 -8.59 -2.95 -13.11
C ALA A 77 -7.57 -1.92 -13.62
N LEU A 78 -6.86 -1.24 -12.70
CA LEU A 78 -5.80 -0.29 -13.02
C LEU A 78 -4.69 -0.95 -13.83
N LEU A 79 -4.18 -2.08 -13.37
CA LEU A 79 -3.09 -2.81 -14.03
C LEU A 79 -3.48 -3.22 -15.45
N HIS A 80 -4.66 -3.81 -15.62
CA HIS A 80 -5.14 -4.23 -16.95
C HIS A 80 -5.38 -3.06 -17.89
N THR A 81 -5.93 -1.96 -17.40
CA THR A 81 -6.14 -0.74 -18.21
C THR A 81 -4.81 -0.18 -18.72
N LEU A 82 -3.83 -0.04 -17.82
CA LEU A 82 -2.50 0.47 -18.18
C LEU A 82 -1.73 -0.51 -19.09
N TYR A 83 -1.87 -1.81 -18.87
CA TYR A 83 -1.27 -2.82 -19.75
C TYR A 83 -1.82 -2.72 -21.17
N GLN A 84 -3.16 -2.63 -21.32
CA GLN A 84 -3.79 -2.45 -22.63
C GLN A 84 -3.36 -1.16 -23.32
N ALA A 85 -3.24 -0.05 -22.57
CA ALA A 85 -2.75 1.21 -23.09
C ALA A 85 -1.32 1.10 -23.62
N ASN A 86 -0.45 0.39 -22.91
CA ASN A 86 0.92 0.11 -23.33
C ASN A 86 0.98 -0.76 -24.59
N LEU A 87 0.17 -1.82 -24.68
CA LEU A 87 0.08 -2.64 -25.88
C LEU A 87 -0.33 -1.80 -27.10
N LYS A 88 -1.33 -0.93 -26.92
CA LYS A 88 -1.78 0.00 -27.99
C LYS A 88 -0.68 0.98 -28.39
N ALA A 89 0.17 1.41 -27.47
CA ALA A 89 1.30 2.29 -27.74
C ALA A 89 2.52 1.57 -28.35
N GLY A 90 2.49 0.24 -28.49
CA GLY A 90 3.59 -0.56 -29.02
C GLY A 90 4.78 -0.69 -28.04
N THR A 91 4.53 -0.61 -26.74
CA THR A 91 5.55 -0.80 -25.71
C THR A 91 6.12 -2.22 -25.77
N ASN A 92 7.43 -2.35 -25.78
CA ASN A 92 8.11 -3.64 -25.67
C ASN A 92 8.16 -4.09 -24.21
N PHE A 93 7.64 -5.28 -23.94
CA PHE A 93 7.71 -5.91 -22.63
C PHE A 93 8.77 -7.01 -22.64
N LEU A 94 9.70 -6.95 -21.69
CA LEU A 94 10.68 -8.01 -21.44
C LEU A 94 10.23 -8.76 -20.18
N SER A 95 9.32 -9.72 -20.38
CA SER A 95 8.79 -10.54 -19.29
C SER A 95 9.81 -11.57 -18.86
N GLU A 96 9.87 -11.86 -17.54
CA GLU A 96 10.84 -12.80 -16.96
C GLU A 96 12.32 -12.41 -17.18
N TRP A 97 12.55 -11.10 -17.15
CA TRP A 97 13.89 -10.53 -17.17
C TRP A 97 14.24 -9.93 -15.80
N PHE A 98 15.45 -10.17 -15.35
CA PHE A 98 15.96 -9.67 -14.08
C PHE A 98 16.95 -8.52 -14.32
N ALA A 99 16.60 -7.32 -13.86
CA ALA A 99 17.49 -6.16 -13.91
C ALA A 99 18.54 -6.26 -12.79
N VAL A 100 19.82 -6.25 -13.16
CA VAL A 100 20.94 -6.46 -12.24
C VAL A 100 21.49 -5.15 -11.73
N ASP A 101 21.91 -4.27 -12.67
CA ASP A 101 22.57 -3.01 -12.33
C ASP A 101 22.33 -1.92 -13.37
N LEU A 102 22.45 -0.67 -12.90
CA LEU A 102 22.49 0.51 -13.76
C LEU A 102 23.88 0.66 -14.41
N VAL A 103 23.91 1.01 -15.69
CA VAL A 103 25.15 1.32 -16.41
C VAL A 103 25.34 2.81 -16.52
N LYS A 104 26.53 3.29 -16.14
CA LYS A 104 26.89 4.71 -16.23
C LYS A 104 28.01 4.94 -17.25
N ASN A 105 28.00 6.10 -17.90
CA ASN A 105 29.11 6.58 -18.73
C ASN A 105 30.18 7.30 -17.89
N GLY A 106 31.20 7.79 -18.55
CA GLY A 106 32.30 8.56 -17.91
C GLY A 106 31.84 9.85 -17.21
N ASP A 107 30.70 10.40 -17.60
CA ASP A 107 30.10 11.61 -17.03
C ASP A 107 29.11 11.30 -15.89
N ASN A 108 29.11 10.07 -15.38
CA ASN A 108 28.22 9.60 -14.32
C ASN A 108 26.73 9.61 -14.69
N GLN A 109 26.38 9.62 -15.98
CA GLN A 109 25.00 9.55 -16.46
C GLN A 109 24.59 8.09 -16.67
N VAL A 110 23.37 7.74 -16.29
CA VAL A 110 22.80 6.42 -16.56
C VAL A 110 22.50 6.32 -18.06
N VAL A 111 23.07 5.31 -18.72
CA VAL A 111 22.94 5.05 -20.16
C VAL A 111 22.22 3.74 -20.47
N GLY A 112 21.78 3.04 -19.46
CA GLY A 112 21.04 1.79 -19.59
C GLY A 112 21.11 0.92 -18.35
N VAL A 113 20.70 -0.34 -18.54
CA VAL A 113 20.59 -1.36 -17.50
C VAL A 113 21.24 -2.64 -17.99
N ILE A 114 21.95 -3.36 -17.13
CA ILE A 114 22.30 -4.77 -17.34
C ILE A 114 21.13 -5.59 -16.82
N ALA A 115 20.62 -6.48 -17.66
CA ALA A 115 19.59 -7.44 -17.29
C ALA A 115 19.93 -8.79 -17.88
N PHE A 116 19.40 -9.84 -17.31
CA PHE A 116 19.46 -11.17 -17.92
C PHE A 116 18.06 -11.77 -18.08
N GLU A 117 17.89 -12.51 -19.13
CA GLU A 117 16.72 -13.34 -19.33
C GLU A 117 16.78 -14.53 -18.36
N ILE A 118 15.74 -14.74 -17.57
CA ILE A 118 15.75 -15.76 -16.51
C ILE A 118 15.83 -17.17 -17.09
N GLU A 119 15.18 -17.41 -18.22
CA GLU A 119 15.16 -18.73 -18.87
C GLU A 119 16.53 -19.17 -19.35
N THR A 120 17.27 -18.27 -20.00
CA THR A 120 18.55 -18.58 -20.64
C THR A 120 19.76 -18.27 -19.75
N GLY A 121 19.60 -17.33 -18.82
CA GLY A 121 20.70 -16.77 -18.02
C GLY A 121 21.63 -15.84 -18.80
N GLU A 122 21.30 -15.52 -20.06
CA GLU A 122 22.12 -14.66 -20.92
C GLU A 122 22.01 -13.21 -20.47
N PRO A 123 23.16 -12.50 -20.28
CA PRO A 123 23.18 -11.09 -19.91
C PRO A 123 23.04 -10.17 -21.12
N TYR A 124 22.29 -9.11 -20.98
CA TYR A 124 22.06 -8.11 -22.00
C TYR A 124 22.31 -6.70 -21.46
N PHE A 125 22.91 -5.85 -22.29
CA PHE A 125 22.95 -4.42 -22.05
C PHE A 125 21.78 -3.73 -22.77
N LEU A 126 20.81 -3.28 -22.01
CA LEU A 126 19.65 -2.53 -22.50
C LEU A 126 19.98 -1.04 -22.49
N LYS A 127 20.45 -0.53 -23.63
CA LYS A 127 20.81 0.88 -23.77
C LYS A 127 19.56 1.76 -23.78
N SER A 128 19.58 2.86 -23.01
CA SER A 128 18.46 3.81 -22.93
C SER A 128 18.99 5.26 -22.85
N LYS A 129 18.15 6.20 -23.30
CA LYS A 129 18.37 7.65 -23.11
C LYS A 129 17.94 8.12 -21.73
N ALA A 130 16.94 7.47 -21.15
CA ALA A 130 16.45 7.69 -19.81
C ALA A 130 16.00 6.35 -19.23
N THR A 131 16.21 6.17 -17.93
CA THR A 131 15.81 4.96 -17.20
C THR A 131 14.89 5.37 -16.05
N VAL A 132 13.67 4.80 -16.01
CA VAL A 132 12.71 5.00 -14.93
C VAL A 132 12.74 3.77 -14.04
N LEU A 133 12.99 3.95 -12.76
CA LEU A 133 12.90 2.89 -11.76
C LEU A 133 11.48 2.89 -11.16
N ALA A 134 10.73 1.86 -11.45
CA ALA A 134 9.38 1.63 -10.95
C ALA A 134 9.27 0.20 -10.36
N THR A 135 10.27 -0.19 -9.60
CA THR A 135 10.51 -1.57 -9.12
C THR A 135 9.64 -1.97 -7.92
N GLY A 136 8.71 -1.10 -7.52
CA GLY A 136 7.80 -1.36 -6.40
C GLY A 136 8.49 -1.31 -5.05
N GLY A 137 7.87 -1.94 -4.06
CA GLY A 137 8.35 -1.92 -2.68
C GLY A 137 9.47 -2.93 -2.40
N ALA A 138 9.92 -2.95 -1.15
CA ALA A 138 10.98 -3.83 -0.65
C ALA A 138 10.54 -4.64 0.58
N GLY A 139 9.25 -4.92 0.73
CA GLY A 139 8.71 -5.58 1.93
C GLY A 139 9.28 -6.97 2.19
N ARG A 140 9.87 -7.62 1.18
CA ARG A 140 10.50 -8.95 1.32
C ARG A 140 11.83 -8.95 2.10
N ILE A 141 12.31 -7.80 2.52
CA ILE A 141 13.41 -7.73 3.49
C ILE A 141 12.95 -8.11 4.90
N TYR A 142 11.64 -8.10 5.18
CA TYR A 142 11.07 -8.53 6.46
C TYR A 142 10.63 -9.98 6.40
N GLN A 143 10.78 -10.68 7.52
CA GLN A 143 10.36 -12.07 7.66
C GLN A 143 8.86 -12.26 7.39
N THR A 144 8.04 -11.33 7.90
CA THR A 144 6.59 -11.34 7.72
C THR A 144 6.19 -10.12 6.89
N THR A 145 5.56 -10.36 5.74
CA THR A 145 5.17 -9.30 4.82
C THR A 145 3.98 -9.72 3.96
N SER A 146 3.13 -8.78 3.63
CA SER A 146 2.03 -8.94 2.66
C SER A 146 2.42 -8.59 1.23
N ASN A 147 3.68 -8.18 1.00
CA ASN A 147 4.16 -7.82 -0.33
C ASN A 147 4.34 -9.04 -1.23
N ALA A 148 4.23 -8.83 -2.55
CA ALA A 148 4.53 -9.83 -3.54
C ALA A 148 5.97 -10.35 -3.42
N MET A 149 6.21 -11.57 -3.88
CA MET A 149 7.54 -12.23 -3.82
C MET A 149 8.64 -11.44 -4.53
N ILE A 150 8.28 -10.69 -5.55
CA ILE A 150 9.20 -9.86 -6.34
C ILE A 150 9.60 -8.54 -5.66
N ASN A 151 8.99 -8.16 -4.55
CA ASN A 151 9.28 -6.90 -3.85
C ASN A 151 10.47 -7.06 -2.92
N THR A 152 11.63 -7.31 -3.48
CA THR A 152 12.89 -7.65 -2.81
C THR A 152 13.79 -6.46 -2.51
N GLY A 153 13.48 -5.28 -3.09
CA GLY A 153 14.29 -4.08 -2.91
C GLY A 153 15.48 -3.96 -3.88
N ASP A 154 15.53 -4.80 -4.91
CA ASP A 154 16.64 -4.82 -5.89
C ASP A 154 16.83 -3.47 -6.59
N GLY A 155 15.73 -2.73 -6.88
CA GLY A 155 15.81 -1.40 -7.47
C GLY A 155 16.58 -0.41 -6.59
N THR A 156 16.31 -0.38 -5.30
CA THR A 156 17.06 0.44 -4.34
C THR A 156 18.53 -0.02 -4.25
N GLY A 157 18.75 -1.35 -4.26
CA GLY A 157 20.10 -1.92 -4.30
C GLY A 157 20.90 -1.47 -5.52
N MET A 158 20.30 -1.46 -6.73
CA MET A 158 20.92 -0.96 -7.95
C MET A 158 21.31 0.52 -7.84
N VAL A 159 20.45 1.35 -7.26
CA VAL A 159 20.72 2.79 -7.05
C VAL A 159 21.93 2.99 -6.15
N LEU A 160 21.97 2.27 -5.02
CA LEU A 160 23.11 2.33 -4.07
C LEU A 160 24.40 1.85 -4.70
N ARG A 161 24.41 0.70 -5.41
CA ARG A 161 25.61 0.20 -6.10
C ARG A 161 26.09 1.14 -7.20
N ALA A 162 25.17 1.84 -7.86
CA ALA A 162 25.50 2.88 -8.84
C ALA A 162 26.08 4.15 -8.20
N GLY A 163 26.08 4.29 -6.87
CA GLY A 163 26.60 5.44 -6.15
C GLY A 163 25.66 6.65 -6.12
N PHE A 164 24.36 6.43 -6.34
CA PHE A 164 23.35 7.49 -6.19
C PHE A 164 22.81 7.53 -4.76
N PRO A 165 22.37 8.71 -4.27
CA PRO A 165 21.79 8.83 -2.95
C PRO A 165 20.41 8.20 -2.91
N VAL A 166 20.05 7.71 -1.72
CA VAL A 166 18.69 7.30 -1.34
C VAL A 166 18.26 8.09 -0.11
N GLN A 167 16.95 8.26 0.08
CA GLN A 167 16.41 8.99 1.22
C GLN A 167 15.19 8.28 1.81
N ASP A 168 14.81 8.66 3.03
CA ASP A 168 13.61 8.19 3.72
C ASP A 168 13.52 6.67 3.87
N MET A 169 14.67 6.01 3.98
CA MET A 169 14.77 4.54 4.04
C MET A 169 14.14 3.93 5.29
N GLU A 170 13.92 4.73 6.34
CA GLU A 170 13.21 4.38 7.56
C GLU A 170 11.68 4.46 7.44
N MET A 171 11.15 5.08 6.39
CA MET A 171 9.72 5.31 6.22
C MET A 171 9.00 4.08 5.67
N TRP A 172 8.70 3.14 6.58
CA TRP A 172 7.93 1.95 6.30
C TRP A 172 6.52 2.04 6.87
N GLN A 173 5.52 1.63 6.09
CA GLN A 173 4.17 1.46 6.60
C GLN A 173 3.90 -0.02 6.87
N PHE A 174 3.70 -0.38 8.13
CA PHE A 174 3.27 -1.71 8.53
C PHE A 174 1.73 -1.76 8.51
N HIS A 175 1.19 -2.81 7.87
CA HIS A 175 -0.23 -3.08 7.99
C HIS A 175 -0.50 -3.69 9.38
N PRO A 176 -1.38 -3.09 10.20
CA PRO A 176 -1.53 -3.50 11.60
C PRO A 176 -2.13 -4.89 11.79
N THR A 177 -2.90 -5.38 10.81
CA THR A 177 -3.59 -6.66 10.92
C THR A 177 -3.11 -7.67 9.89
N GLY A 178 -2.25 -8.57 10.31
CA GLY A 178 -1.81 -9.77 9.60
C GLY A 178 -2.07 -11.02 10.45
N ILE A 179 -2.32 -12.16 9.81
CA ILE A 179 -2.48 -13.43 10.53
C ILE A 179 -1.14 -13.83 11.11
N TYR A 180 -1.10 -14.01 12.43
CA TYR A 180 0.09 -14.41 13.17
C TYR A 180 0.74 -15.68 12.59
N GLY A 181 2.05 -15.67 12.46
CA GLY A 181 2.85 -16.77 11.90
C GLY A 181 2.83 -16.90 10.39
N HIS A 182 1.86 -16.29 9.68
CA HIS A 182 1.72 -16.39 8.22
C HIS A 182 1.90 -15.07 7.48
N GLY A 183 1.65 -13.94 8.14
CA GLY A 183 1.74 -12.61 7.52
C GLY A 183 0.64 -12.30 6.48
N THR A 184 -0.34 -13.18 6.31
CA THR A 184 -1.47 -12.93 5.42
C THR A 184 -2.25 -11.72 5.90
N LEU A 185 -2.45 -10.73 5.01
CA LEU A 185 -3.13 -9.50 5.34
C LEU A 185 -4.61 -9.75 5.66
N VAL A 186 -5.04 -9.26 6.82
CA VAL A 186 -6.46 -9.12 7.15
C VAL A 186 -6.88 -7.69 6.79
N THR A 187 -7.80 -7.57 5.85
CA THR A 187 -8.21 -6.26 5.32
C THR A 187 -8.66 -5.29 6.41
N GLU A 188 -8.33 -4.02 6.25
CA GLU A 188 -8.83 -2.93 7.11
C GLU A 188 -10.37 -2.89 7.16
N GLY A 189 -11.02 -3.37 6.09
CA GLY A 189 -12.47 -3.53 6.04
C GLY A 189 -13.04 -4.32 7.21
N CYS A 190 -12.32 -5.34 7.72
CA CYS A 190 -12.77 -6.10 8.89
C CYS A 190 -12.95 -5.22 10.13
N ARG A 191 -12.06 -4.24 10.33
CA ARG A 191 -12.21 -3.27 11.43
C ARG A 191 -13.28 -2.22 11.10
N GLY A 192 -13.42 -1.87 9.83
CA GLY A 192 -14.50 -1.00 9.32
C GLY A 192 -15.88 -1.58 9.54
N GLU A 193 -16.02 -2.88 9.42
CA GLU A 193 -17.28 -3.62 9.66
C GLU A 193 -17.53 -3.98 11.13
N GLY A 194 -16.72 -3.44 12.05
CA GLY A 194 -16.95 -3.61 13.49
C GLY A 194 -16.00 -4.57 14.19
N GLY A 195 -15.00 -5.11 13.50
CA GLY A 195 -13.92 -5.86 14.13
C GLY A 195 -13.08 -4.96 15.04
N TYR A 196 -12.60 -5.49 16.17
CA TYR A 196 -11.82 -4.73 17.14
C TYR A 196 -10.68 -5.55 17.74
N LEU A 197 -9.62 -4.83 18.15
CA LEU A 197 -8.41 -5.41 18.71
C LEU A 197 -8.54 -5.52 20.22
N VAL A 198 -8.05 -6.65 20.77
CA VAL A 198 -7.99 -6.87 22.22
C VAL A 198 -6.63 -7.43 22.62
N ASN A 199 -6.15 -7.02 23.80
CA ASN A 199 -5.00 -7.61 24.46
C ASN A 199 -5.36 -8.91 25.22
N LYS A 200 -4.39 -9.51 25.92
CA LYS A 200 -4.59 -10.76 26.68
C LYS A 200 -5.67 -10.65 27.77
N ASP A 201 -5.87 -9.45 28.31
CA ASP A 201 -6.84 -9.19 29.38
C ASP A 201 -8.26 -8.94 28.82
N GLY A 202 -8.42 -9.00 27.49
CA GLY A 202 -9.68 -8.75 26.80
C GLY A 202 -10.01 -7.26 26.66
N GLU A 203 -9.09 -6.36 27.01
CA GLU A 203 -9.28 -4.91 26.88
C GLU A 203 -9.24 -4.49 25.40
N ARG A 204 -10.18 -3.67 24.98
CA ARG A 204 -10.15 -2.95 23.70
C ARG A 204 -9.20 -1.77 23.78
N PHE A 205 -7.90 -2.03 23.77
CA PHE A 205 -6.86 -1.06 24.07
C PHE A 205 -6.85 0.16 23.12
N MET A 206 -7.37 0.03 21.90
CA MET A 206 -7.46 1.17 20.98
C MET A 206 -8.38 2.29 21.49
N GLU A 207 -9.31 2.02 22.38
CA GLU A 207 -10.12 3.06 23.04
C GLU A 207 -9.29 3.96 23.94
N ARG A 208 -8.18 3.46 24.48
CA ARG A 208 -7.23 4.21 25.31
C ARG A 208 -6.23 5.01 24.45
N TYR A 209 -5.71 4.40 23.39
CA TYR A 209 -4.69 5.02 22.53
C TYR A 209 -5.26 6.03 21.52
N ALA A 210 -6.46 5.76 21.01
CA ALA A 210 -7.10 6.60 20.00
C ALA A 210 -8.62 6.72 20.25
N PRO A 211 -9.07 7.42 21.30
CA PRO A 211 -10.46 7.40 21.73
C PRO A 211 -11.47 7.84 20.67
N ASN A 212 -11.05 8.70 19.72
CA ASN A 212 -11.94 9.22 18.68
C ASN A 212 -12.13 8.26 17.51
N TYR A 213 -11.06 7.57 17.08
CA TYR A 213 -11.07 6.68 15.89
C TYR A 213 -10.97 5.21 16.25
N LYS A 214 -10.56 4.90 17.47
CA LYS A 214 -10.42 3.55 18.01
C LYS A 214 -9.64 2.64 17.02
N ASP A 215 -10.20 1.50 16.68
CA ASP A 215 -9.63 0.52 15.76
C ASP A 215 -9.51 1.02 14.29
N LEU A 216 -10.13 2.16 13.96
CA LEU A 216 -10.02 2.86 12.67
C LEU A 216 -9.05 4.04 12.69
N ALA A 217 -8.21 4.16 13.70
CA ALA A 217 -7.09 5.07 13.69
C ALA A 217 -6.14 4.77 12.51
N SER A 218 -5.26 5.69 12.18
CA SER A 218 -4.27 5.48 11.12
C SER A 218 -3.42 4.24 11.40
N ARG A 219 -2.94 3.57 10.34
CA ARG A 219 -2.26 2.27 10.42
C ARG A 219 -1.05 2.27 11.35
N ASP A 220 -0.29 3.35 11.32
CA ASP A 220 0.89 3.54 12.16
C ASP A 220 0.52 3.65 13.64
N VAL A 221 -0.55 4.38 13.97
CA VAL A 221 -1.06 4.48 15.35
C VAL A 221 -1.52 3.11 15.85
N VAL A 222 -2.28 2.37 15.05
CA VAL A 222 -2.73 1.03 15.42
C VAL A 222 -1.54 0.09 15.62
N ALA A 223 -0.59 0.06 14.67
CA ALA A 223 0.58 -0.82 14.74
C ALA A 223 1.46 -0.50 15.96
N ARG A 224 1.72 0.78 16.25
CA ARG A 224 2.47 1.19 17.44
C ARG A 224 1.74 0.84 18.73
N SER A 225 0.43 1.01 18.78
CA SER A 225 -0.38 0.65 19.96
C SER A 225 -0.33 -0.85 20.23
N MET A 226 -0.41 -1.69 19.20
CA MET A 226 -0.23 -3.14 19.32
C MET A 226 1.15 -3.49 19.87
N MET A 227 2.20 -2.86 19.34
CA MET A 227 3.57 -3.10 19.83
C MET A 227 3.74 -2.68 21.28
N LEU A 228 3.14 -1.55 21.71
CA LEU A 228 3.18 -1.13 23.10
C LEU A 228 2.49 -2.14 24.02
N GLU A 229 1.34 -2.69 23.62
CA GLU A 229 0.67 -3.75 24.40
C GLU A 229 1.56 -4.98 24.57
N ILE A 230 2.25 -5.39 23.51
CA ILE A 230 3.19 -6.51 23.54
C ILE A 230 4.39 -6.22 24.45
N LEU A 231 5.05 -5.06 24.29
CA LEU A 231 6.22 -4.67 25.07
C LEU A 231 5.92 -4.50 26.56
N GLU A 232 4.70 -4.07 26.89
CA GLU A 232 4.25 -3.94 28.29
C GLU A 232 3.71 -5.26 28.86
N GLY A 233 3.88 -6.37 28.17
CA GLY A 233 3.52 -7.71 28.62
C GLY A 233 2.04 -8.04 28.57
N ARG A 234 1.25 -7.30 27.78
CA ARG A 234 -0.17 -7.58 27.55
C ARG A 234 -0.43 -8.27 26.20
N GLY A 235 0.60 -8.77 25.54
CA GLY A 235 0.48 -9.61 24.37
C GLY A 235 -0.29 -10.91 24.63
N CYS A 236 -0.87 -11.48 23.59
CA CYS A 236 -1.66 -12.70 23.60
C CYS A 236 -0.79 -13.92 23.21
N GLY A 237 -1.34 -15.11 23.46
CA GLY A 237 -0.70 -16.37 23.13
C GLY A 237 0.44 -16.77 24.08
N PRO A 238 1.07 -17.93 23.83
CA PRO A 238 2.12 -18.44 24.72
C PRO A 238 3.39 -17.58 24.73
N ASP A 239 3.71 -16.94 23.61
CA ASP A 239 4.90 -16.10 23.45
C ASP A 239 4.62 -14.61 23.74
N ALA A 240 3.37 -14.23 23.99
CA ALA A 240 2.91 -12.88 24.30
C ALA A 240 3.33 -11.83 23.23
N ASP A 241 3.41 -12.22 21.97
CA ASP A 241 3.98 -11.45 20.85
C ASP A 241 2.96 -11.00 19.78
N HIS A 242 1.66 -11.18 20.06
CA HIS A 242 0.57 -10.75 19.18
C HIS A 242 -0.63 -10.26 19.99
N VAL A 243 -1.66 -9.76 19.29
CA VAL A 243 -2.96 -9.39 19.86
C VAL A 243 -4.09 -10.08 19.09
N TYR A 244 -5.28 -10.14 19.66
CA TYR A 244 -6.42 -10.75 18.97
C TYR A 244 -7.26 -9.70 18.24
N LEU A 245 -7.69 -10.05 17.01
CA LEU A 245 -8.72 -9.34 16.29
C LEU A 245 -10.04 -10.09 16.43
N LYS A 246 -11.04 -9.46 17.03
CA LYS A 246 -12.36 -10.03 17.29
C LYS A 246 -13.36 -9.63 16.20
N PHE A 247 -14.04 -10.62 15.62
CA PHE A 247 -15.05 -10.46 14.57
C PHE A 247 -16.47 -10.78 15.07
N CYS A 248 -16.68 -10.85 16.36
CA CYS A 248 -17.93 -11.37 16.95
C CYS A 248 -19.22 -10.66 16.48
N LEU A 249 -19.11 -9.46 15.94
CA LEU A 249 -20.27 -8.72 15.39
C LEU A 249 -20.61 -9.10 13.96
N LEU A 250 -19.68 -9.72 13.22
CA LEU A 250 -19.89 -10.13 11.83
C LEU A 250 -20.66 -11.45 11.70
N TYR A 251 -20.73 -12.24 12.78
CA TYR A 251 -21.43 -13.53 12.82
C TYR A 251 -22.94 -13.45 13.13
N THR A 252 -23.49 -12.28 13.38
CA THR A 252 -24.91 -12.11 13.72
C THR A 252 -25.82 -11.95 12.50
N SER A 253 -25.26 -11.81 11.31
CA SER A 253 -26.03 -11.87 10.06
C SER A 253 -25.40 -12.94 9.16
N PRO A 254 -26.09 -14.06 8.88
CA PRO A 254 -25.59 -15.04 7.94
C PRO A 254 -25.41 -14.36 6.58
N SER A 255 -24.16 -14.32 6.09
CA SER A 255 -23.89 -13.89 4.73
C SER A 255 -24.63 -14.82 3.77
N PRO A 256 -25.22 -14.32 2.67
CA PRO A 256 -25.77 -15.17 1.62
C PRO A 256 -24.77 -16.20 1.05
N ARG A 257 -23.48 -16.03 1.31
CA ARG A 257 -22.41 -16.96 0.93
C ARG A 257 -22.21 -18.12 1.89
N ASP A 258 -22.70 -18.01 3.13
CA ASP A 258 -22.59 -19.09 4.13
C ASP A 258 -23.71 -20.13 4.00
N ALA A 259 -24.68 -19.89 3.12
CA ALA A 259 -25.77 -20.81 2.80
C ALA A 259 -25.43 -21.85 1.71
N THR A 260 -24.18 -21.90 1.24
CA THR A 260 -23.71 -22.78 0.16
C THR A 260 -22.39 -23.47 0.52
N LEU A 261 -22.31 -24.08 1.70
CA LEU A 261 -21.31 -25.09 2.02
C LEU A 261 -22.02 -26.33 2.54
#